data_866e334327f1376bbe9044d8fda27879
#
_entry.id   866e334327f1376bbe9044d8fda27879
#
_cell.length_a   1.000
_cell.length_b   1.000
_cell.length_c   1.000
_cell.angle_alpha   90.00
_cell.angle_beta   90.00
_cell.angle_gamma   90.00
#
_symmetry.space_group_name_H-M   'P 1'
#
loop_
_entity.id
_entity.type
_entity.pdbx_description
1 polymer ?
#
loop_
_entity_poly.entity_id
_entity_poly.type
_entity_poly.pdbx_seq_one_letter_code
_entity_poly.pdbx_strand_id
1 'polypeptide(L)'
;MIYLKKNDYQNAIKYLSNFKSNDIMLSSISIGSIGDAFSELNQYEEAYEFYTKAHEVSENNYTTPIYLFKSAIVALELGKFSSAYDNFTKIKYEYSESLQAKNIDVYISKAEALK
;
A
#
# COMPACT_ATOMS: atom_id res chain seq x y z
N MET A 1 15.87 -9.74 -4.23
CA MET A 1 15.01 -9.62 -3.04
C MET A 1 15.83 -9.89 -1.79
N ILE A 2 15.74 -9.00 -0.84
CA ILE A 2 16.43 -9.18 0.43
C ILE A 2 15.47 -9.85 1.40
N TYR A 3 15.88 -11.00 1.93
CA TYR A 3 15.11 -11.69 2.97
C TYR A 3 15.49 -11.11 4.32
N LEU A 4 14.52 -10.50 5.01
CA LEU A 4 14.72 -10.01 6.36
C LEU A 4 14.06 -10.99 7.33
N LYS A 5 14.74 -11.23 8.44
CA LYS A 5 14.17 -12.00 9.54
C LYS A 5 13.19 -11.11 10.28
N LYS A 6 12.31 -11.74 11.07
CA LYS A 6 11.29 -11.01 11.84
C LYS A 6 11.90 -9.85 12.65
N ASN A 7 13.04 -10.08 13.29
CA ASN A 7 13.72 -9.03 14.06
C ASN A 7 14.15 -7.87 13.19
N ASP A 8 14.58 -8.16 11.95
CA ASP A 8 15.02 -7.13 11.03
C ASP A 8 13.85 -6.27 10.57
N TYR A 9 12.67 -6.87 10.35
CA TYR A 9 11.47 -6.11 10.02
C TYR A 9 11.07 -5.19 11.16
N GLN A 10 11.13 -5.66 12.40
CA GLN A 10 10.81 -4.84 13.56
C GLN A 10 11.78 -3.68 13.71
N ASN A 11 13.06 -3.92 13.48
CA ASN A 11 14.08 -2.87 13.51
C ASN A 11 13.88 -1.86 12.39
N ALA A 12 13.50 -2.33 11.19
CA ALA A 12 13.19 -1.46 10.06
C ALA A 12 12.00 -0.55 10.37
N ILE A 13 10.95 -1.08 10.99
CA ILE A 13 9.79 -0.30 11.40
C ILE A 13 10.21 0.79 12.37
N LYS A 14 11.00 0.45 13.37
CA LYS A 14 11.49 1.41 14.37
C LYS A 14 12.32 2.50 13.73
N TYR A 15 13.24 2.14 12.84
CA TYR A 15 14.11 3.09 12.14
C TYR A 15 13.26 4.03 11.27
N LEU A 16 12.38 3.47 10.44
CA LEU A 16 11.59 4.26 9.51
C LEU A 16 10.57 5.15 10.22
N SER A 17 10.05 4.71 11.36
CA SER A 17 9.11 5.50 12.15
C SER A 17 9.75 6.78 12.69
N ASN A 18 11.07 6.77 12.88
CA ASN A 18 11.83 7.93 13.36
C ASN A 18 12.39 8.76 12.21
N PHE A 19 12.22 8.30 10.97
CA PHE A 19 12.74 8.99 9.80
C PHE A 19 11.89 10.22 9.49
N LYS A 20 12.56 11.36 9.29
CA LYS A 20 11.90 12.60 8.90
C LYS A 20 12.50 13.07 7.59
N SER A 21 11.63 13.48 6.67
CA SER A 21 12.05 13.99 5.37
C SER A 21 11.21 15.20 4.98
N ASN A 22 11.87 16.15 4.34
CA ASN A 22 11.18 17.29 3.71
C ASN A 22 10.73 16.96 2.29
N ASP A 23 11.14 15.82 1.75
CA ASP A 23 10.73 15.34 0.45
C ASP A 23 9.44 14.54 0.61
N ILE A 24 8.36 15.03 0.02
CA ILE A 24 7.03 14.43 0.17
C ILE A 24 6.99 13.02 -0.43
N MET A 25 7.64 12.80 -1.59
CA MET A 25 7.69 11.48 -2.21
C MET A 25 8.48 10.50 -1.34
N LEU A 26 9.60 10.94 -0.78
CA LEU A 26 10.41 10.12 0.11
C LEU A 26 9.65 9.79 1.40
N SER A 27 8.83 10.73 1.89
CA SER A 27 7.96 10.47 3.04
C SER A 27 6.95 9.37 2.73
N SER A 28 6.33 9.40 1.54
CA SER A 28 5.41 8.34 1.11
C SER A 28 6.10 6.99 1.08
N ILE A 29 7.32 6.93 0.52
CA ILE A 29 8.11 5.70 0.43
C ILE A 29 8.47 5.18 1.83
N SER A 30 8.89 6.08 2.73
CA SER A 30 9.24 5.70 4.10
C SER A 30 8.03 5.11 4.84
N ILE A 31 6.88 5.75 4.74
CA ILE A 31 5.64 5.30 5.37
C ILE A 31 5.21 3.96 4.75
N GLY A 32 5.25 3.87 3.42
CA GLY A 32 4.89 2.63 2.73
C GLY A 32 5.82 1.47 3.06
N SER A 33 7.10 1.75 3.29
CA SER A 33 8.07 0.72 3.69
C SER A 33 7.77 0.16 5.08
N ILE A 34 7.24 0.98 5.98
CA ILE A 34 6.74 0.50 7.28
C ILE A 34 5.56 -0.45 7.04
N GLY A 35 4.66 -0.11 6.14
CA GLY A 35 3.56 -0.98 5.75
C GLY A 35 4.06 -2.31 5.20
N ASP A 36 5.10 -2.29 4.34
CA ASP A 36 5.71 -3.51 3.80
C ASP A 36 6.24 -4.40 4.92
N ALA A 37 6.90 -3.81 5.92
CA ALA A 37 7.45 -4.56 7.04
C ALA A 37 6.34 -5.22 7.87
N PHE A 38 5.25 -4.51 8.14
CA PHE A 38 4.10 -5.08 8.84
C PHE A 38 3.46 -6.21 8.03
N SER A 39 3.35 -6.04 6.71
CA SER A 39 2.81 -7.06 5.83
C SER A 39 3.64 -8.35 5.90
N GLU A 40 4.97 -8.22 5.91
CA GLU A 40 5.86 -9.38 6.05
C GLU A 40 5.74 -10.07 7.41
N LEU A 41 5.34 -9.33 8.43
CA LEU A 41 5.06 -9.88 9.76
C LEU A 41 3.64 -10.43 9.89
N ASN A 42 2.87 -10.43 8.80
CA ASN A 42 1.46 -10.84 8.77
C ASN A 42 0.57 -9.97 9.65
N GLN A 43 0.99 -8.74 9.93
CA GLN A 43 0.22 -7.76 10.68
C GLN A 43 -0.51 -6.86 9.68
N TYR A 44 -1.60 -7.40 9.10
CA TYR A 44 -2.27 -6.76 7.97
C TYR A 44 -3.06 -5.50 8.35
N GLU A 45 -3.59 -5.42 9.57
CA GLU A 45 -4.29 -4.20 10.02
C GLU A 45 -3.32 -3.01 10.02
N GLU A 46 -2.14 -3.20 10.59
CA GLU A 46 -1.11 -2.16 10.65
C GLU A 46 -0.59 -1.85 9.25
N ALA A 47 -0.38 -2.88 8.43
CA ALA A 47 0.06 -2.68 7.05
C ALA A 47 -0.96 -1.83 6.27
N TYR A 48 -2.24 -2.12 6.42
CA TYR A 48 -3.30 -1.35 5.76
C TYR A 48 -3.27 0.11 6.19
N GLU A 49 -3.10 0.35 7.49
CA GLU A 49 -3.04 1.70 8.03
C GLU A 49 -1.88 2.50 7.44
N PHE A 50 -0.69 1.90 7.39
CA PHE A 50 0.49 2.58 6.86
C PHE A 50 0.45 2.76 5.35
N TYR A 51 -0.07 1.80 4.60
CA TYR A 51 -0.25 1.97 3.16
C TYR A 51 -1.26 3.09 2.86
N THR A 52 -2.32 3.18 3.65
CA THR A 52 -3.30 4.24 3.51
C THR A 52 -2.65 5.61 3.74
N LYS A 53 -1.88 5.74 4.81
CA LYS A 53 -1.14 6.98 5.08
C LYS A 53 -0.17 7.31 3.95
N ALA A 54 0.49 6.29 3.40
CA ALA A 54 1.49 6.49 2.35
C ALA A 54 0.88 7.13 1.10
N HIS A 55 -0.33 6.72 0.69
CA HIS A 55 -0.94 7.34 -0.48
C HIS A 55 -1.67 8.63 -0.15
N GLU A 56 -1.96 8.91 1.11
CA GLU A 56 -2.64 10.14 1.53
C GLU A 56 -1.68 11.29 1.80
N VAL A 57 -0.44 11.01 2.21
CA VAL A 57 0.52 12.06 2.58
C VAL A 57 0.90 12.94 1.40
N SER A 58 0.89 12.40 0.20
CA SER A 58 1.11 13.16 -1.01
C SER A 58 0.50 12.42 -2.19
N GLU A 59 -0.43 13.05 -2.87
CA GLU A 59 -1.04 12.49 -4.05
C GLU A 59 -0.18 12.82 -5.27
N ASN A 60 0.35 11.80 -5.95
CA ASN A 60 1.21 11.96 -7.12
C ASN A 60 1.12 10.71 -8.01
N ASN A 61 1.57 10.84 -9.26
CA ASN A 61 1.46 9.77 -10.24
C ASN A 61 2.45 8.62 -10.03
N TYR A 62 3.39 8.74 -9.09
CA TYR A 62 4.43 7.74 -8.88
C TYR A 62 4.15 6.85 -7.67
N THR A 63 3.95 7.44 -6.50
CA THR A 63 3.78 6.67 -5.27
C THR A 63 2.32 6.34 -4.97
N THR A 64 1.39 7.22 -5.32
CA THR A 64 -0.02 7.01 -5.00
C THR A 64 -0.57 5.70 -5.59
N PRO A 65 -0.39 5.40 -6.90
CA PRO A 65 -0.91 4.12 -7.41
C PRO A 65 -0.26 2.90 -6.78
N ILE A 66 1.02 2.98 -6.42
CA ILE A 66 1.71 1.87 -5.75
C ILE A 66 1.02 1.54 -4.42
N TYR A 67 0.77 2.56 -3.59
CA TYR A 67 0.24 2.33 -2.25
C TYR A 67 -1.27 2.17 -2.23
N LEU A 68 -1.99 2.72 -3.19
CA LEU A 68 -3.38 2.35 -3.42
C LEU A 68 -3.52 0.85 -3.71
N PHE A 69 -2.65 0.34 -4.57
CA PHE A 69 -2.67 -1.07 -4.92
C PHE A 69 -2.33 -1.95 -3.72
N LYS A 70 -1.25 -1.61 -3.01
CA LYS A 70 -0.82 -2.37 -1.83
C LYS A 70 -1.87 -2.36 -0.72
N SER A 71 -2.48 -1.21 -0.45
CA SER A 71 -3.55 -1.13 0.55
C SER A 71 -4.77 -1.93 0.13
N ALA A 72 -5.09 -1.95 -1.16
CA ALA A 72 -6.22 -2.73 -1.68
C ALA A 72 -5.98 -4.24 -1.54
N ILE A 73 -4.76 -4.71 -1.84
CA ILE A 73 -4.41 -6.12 -1.67
C ILE A 73 -4.55 -6.54 -0.21
N VAL A 74 -4.05 -5.72 0.71
CA VAL A 74 -4.16 -6.00 2.15
C VAL A 74 -5.62 -5.91 2.60
N ALA A 75 -6.38 -4.98 2.04
CA ALA A 75 -7.81 -4.87 2.33
C ALA A 75 -8.57 -6.16 1.95
N LEU A 76 -8.19 -6.81 0.84
CA LEU A 76 -8.79 -8.11 0.49
C LEU A 76 -8.51 -9.16 1.56
N GLU A 77 -7.29 -9.19 2.09
CA GLU A 77 -6.93 -10.12 3.17
C GLU A 77 -7.71 -9.84 4.45
N LEU A 78 -8.05 -8.59 4.71
CA LEU A 78 -8.79 -8.18 5.90
C LEU A 78 -10.31 -8.26 5.74
N GLY A 79 -10.79 -8.61 4.55
CA GLY A 79 -12.23 -8.64 4.27
C GLY A 79 -12.83 -7.26 4.03
N LYS A 80 -12.00 -6.24 3.80
CA LYS A 80 -12.45 -4.88 3.49
C LYS A 80 -12.66 -4.73 1.98
N PHE A 81 -13.63 -5.46 1.45
CA PHE A 81 -13.80 -5.61 0.00
C PHE A 81 -14.25 -4.32 -0.68
N SER A 82 -15.09 -3.53 -0.02
CA SER A 82 -15.52 -2.24 -0.58
C SER A 82 -14.35 -1.26 -0.69
N SER A 83 -13.48 -1.22 0.32
CA SER A 83 -12.28 -0.38 0.30
C SER A 83 -11.33 -0.81 -0.81
N ALA A 84 -11.14 -2.13 -0.99
CA ALA A 84 -10.32 -2.67 -2.06
C ALA A 84 -10.89 -2.29 -3.42
N TYR A 85 -12.18 -2.45 -3.61
CA TYR A 85 -12.87 -2.08 -4.85
C TYR A 85 -12.66 -0.60 -5.18
N ASP A 86 -12.85 0.27 -4.19
CA ASP A 86 -12.70 1.71 -4.38
C ASP A 86 -11.26 2.08 -4.78
N ASN A 87 -10.28 1.48 -4.14
CA ASN A 87 -8.87 1.75 -4.43
C ASN A 87 -8.48 1.26 -5.82
N PHE A 88 -8.90 0.05 -6.20
CA PHE A 88 -8.63 -0.47 -7.55
C PHE A 88 -9.29 0.38 -8.62
N THR A 89 -10.53 0.81 -8.37
CA THR A 89 -11.28 1.67 -9.30
C THR A 89 -10.58 3.03 -9.46
N LYS A 90 -10.08 3.59 -8.36
CA LYS A 90 -9.33 4.85 -8.41
C LYS A 90 -8.08 4.72 -9.27
N ILE A 91 -7.35 3.60 -9.15
CA ILE A 91 -6.18 3.34 -10.00
C ILE A 91 -6.59 3.32 -11.47
N LYS A 92 -7.68 2.64 -11.81
CA LYS A 92 -8.14 2.52 -13.18
C LYS A 92 -8.44 3.87 -13.82
N TYR A 93 -9.12 4.76 -13.10
CA TYR A 93 -9.62 6.01 -13.67
C TYR A 93 -8.70 7.19 -13.46
N GLU A 94 -7.97 7.26 -12.35
CA GLU A 94 -7.12 8.40 -12.04
C GLU A 94 -5.63 8.15 -12.30
N TYR A 95 -5.22 6.88 -12.39
CA TYR A 95 -3.81 6.50 -12.59
C TYR A 95 -3.71 5.45 -13.69
N SER A 96 -4.43 5.66 -14.79
CA SER A 96 -4.52 4.70 -15.89
C SER A 96 -3.17 4.44 -16.58
N GLU A 97 -2.23 5.37 -16.49
CA GLU A 97 -0.90 5.23 -17.08
C GLU A 97 0.08 4.47 -16.19
N SER A 98 -0.31 4.15 -14.96
CA SER A 98 0.57 3.46 -14.02
C SER A 98 0.72 1.97 -14.35
N LEU A 99 1.81 1.38 -13.87
CA LEU A 99 2.01 -0.07 -13.97
C LEU A 99 0.92 -0.83 -13.22
N GLN A 100 0.43 -0.24 -12.13
CA GLN A 100 -0.60 -0.85 -11.30
C GLN A 100 -1.94 -0.92 -12.03
N ALA A 101 -2.17 -0.06 -13.03
CA ALA A 101 -3.40 -0.09 -13.81
C ALA A 101 -3.46 -1.27 -14.79
N LYS A 102 -2.32 -1.88 -15.09
CA LYS A 102 -2.30 -3.07 -15.94
C LYS A 102 -3.02 -4.22 -15.25
N ASN A 103 -3.94 -4.85 -15.95
CA ASN A 103 -4.75 -5.94 -15.42
C ASN A 103 -5.60 -5.56 -14.20
N ILE A 104 -5.82 -4.27 -13.97
CA ILE A 104 -6.57 -3.81 -12.80
C ILE A 104 -8.01 -4.32 -12.80
N ASP A 105 -8.58 -4.57 -13.99
CA ASP A 105 -9.95 -5.08 -14.11
C ASP A 105 -10.12 -6.46 -13.46
N VAL A 106 -9.07 -7.29 -13.46
CA VAL A 106 -9.08 -8.58 -12.76
C VAL A 106 -9.29 -8.36 -11.26
N TYR A 107 -8.57 -7.41 -10.68
CA TYR A 107 -8.68 -7.10 -9.26
C TYR A 107 -10.00 -6.43 -8.91
N ILE A 108 -10.49 -5.55 -9.78
CA ILE A 108 -11.81 -4.92 -9.61
C ILE A 108 -12.89 -5.98 -9.58
N SER A 109 -12.86 -6.91 -10.53
CA SER A 109 -13.84 -8.01 -10.61
C SER A 109 -13.80 -8.89 -9.36
N LYS A 110 -12.59 -9.19 -8.86
CA LYS A 110 -12.42 -9.99 -7.66
C LYS A 110 -13.02 -9.30 -6.43
N ALA A 111 -12.74 -8.02 -6.26
CA ALA A 111 -13.27 -7.24 -5.15
C ALA A 111 -14.79 -7.10 -5.26
N GLU A 112 -15.31 -6.85 -6.46
CA GLU A 112 -16.75 -6.75 -6.71
C GLU A 112 -17.47 -8.05 -6.34
N ALA A 113 -16.89 -9.19 -6.70
CA ALA A 113 -17.51 -10.49 -6.42
C ALA A 113 -17.54 -10.80 -4.90
N LEU A 114 -16.60 -10.26 -4.15
CA LEU A 114 -16.48 -10.50 -2.71
C LEU A 114 -17.22 -9.48 -1.84
N LYS A 115 -17.58 -8.35 -2.46
CA LYS A 115 -18.28 -7.28 -1.75
C LYS A 115 -19.65 -7.73 -1.24
#